data_7a1ed9eda4b0384da70a9d05c81be841
#
_entry.id   7a1ed9eda4b0384da70a9d05c81be841
#
_cell.length_a   1.000
_cell.length_b   1.000
_cell.length_c   1.000
_cell.angle_alpha   90.00
_cell.angle_beta   90.00
_cell.angle_gamma   90.00
#
_symmetry.space_group_name_H-M   'P 1'
#
loop_
_entity.id
_entity.type
_entity.pdbx_description
1 polymer ?
#
loop_
_entity_poly.entity_id
_entity_poly.type
_entity_poly.pdbx_seq_one_letter_code
_entity_poly.pdbx_strand_id
1 'polypeptide(L)'
;LVSGNGGDIKAYSKNSYYLEFNNTTGELKVSKPHNSWGIVGDHNSWGSGDTMMTLETETDENNKFQYYLKATLDMPAGNKWKIRPEEKWEDDIAPGAVEGEFEDAGDGNFKVSEAGNYTIKWYFNKVTPKIIVVKNK
;
A
#
# COMPACT_ATOMS: atom_id res chain seq x y z
N LEU A 1 7.20 -2.37 20.01
CA LEU A 1 6.57 -1.64 21.11
C LEU A 1 6.25 -2.57 22.27
N VAL A 2 6.43 -2.10 23.46
CA VAL A 2 6.04 -2.80 24.69
C VAL A 2 5.39 -1.81 25.65
N SER A 3 4.53 -2.30 26.56
CA SER A 3 4.00 -1.43 27.60
C SER A 3 5.10 -1.13 28.62
N GLY A 4 5.18 0.14 29.03
CA GLY A 4 6.06 0.57 30.11
C GLY A 4 5.40 0.46 31.47
N ASN A 5 6.16 0.73 32.50
CA ASN A 5 5.60 0.85 33.85
C ASN A 5 4.66 2.05 33.89
N GLY A 6 3.49 1.90 34.47
CA GLY A 6 2.48 2.94 34.50
C GLY A 6 1.55 2.99 33.31
N GLY A 7 1.60 1.98 32.44
CA GLY A 7 0.70 1.86 31.30
C GLY A 7 1.17 2.52 30.00
N ASP A 8 2.38 3.06 29.98
CA ASP A 8 2.94 3.67 28.80
C ASP A 8 3.41 2.62 27.78
N ILE A 9 3.27 2.95 26.50
CA ILE A 9 3.81 2.14 25.41
C ILE A 9 5.17 2.71 25.01
N LYS A 10 6.19 1.86 25.00
CA LYS A 10 7.56 2.27 24.64
C LYS A 10 7.98 1.64 23.32
N ALA A 11 8.65 2.43 22.49
CA ALA A 11 9.29 1.94 21.28
C ALA A 11 10.78 1.68 21.56
N TYR A 12 11.27 0.49 21.24
CA TYR A 12 12.68 0.15 21.40
C TYR A 12 13.55 0.74 20.29
N SER A 13 12.98 1.08 19.17
CA SER A 13 13.69 1.70 18.07
C SER A 13 12.95 2.93 17.57
N LYS A 14 13.71 3.91 17.10
CA LYS A 14 13.13 5.07 16.44
C LYS A 14 12.64 4.64 15.06
N ASN A 15 11.33 4.55 14.92
CA ASN A 15 10.68 4.19 13.66
C ASN A 15 9.23 4.66 13.70
N SER A 16 8.57 4.62 12.57
CA SER A 16 7.11 4.79 12.52
C SER A 16 6.47 3.43 12.74
N TYR A 17 5.37 3.38 13.47
CA TYR A 17 4.64 2.15 13.75
C TYR A 17 3.18 2.33 13.37
N TYR A 18 2.58 1.27 12.84
CA TYR A 18 1.16 1.21 12.61
C TYR A 18 0.49 0.60 13.83
N LEU A 19 -0.43 1.35 14.43
CA LEU A 19 -1.18 0.91 15.60
C LEU A 19 -2.64 0.70 15.22
N GLU A 20 -3.17 -0.47 15.54
CA GLU A 20 -4.56 -0.79 15.33
C GLU A 20 -5.17 -1.22 16.66
N PHE A 21 -6.16 -0.48 17.11
CA PHE A 21 -6.83 -0.76 18.37
C PHE A 21 -8.26 -1.24 18.12
N ASN A 22 -8.59 -2.41 18.68
CA ASN A 22 -9.94 -2.94 18.66
C ASN A 22 -10.63 -2.58 19.99
N ASN A 23 -11.54 -1.61 19.95
CA ASN A 23 -12.22 -1.14 21.16
C ASN A 23 -13.28 -2.11 21.70
N THR A 24 -13.65 -3.12 20.94
CA THR A 24 -14.57 -4.17 21.39
C THR A 24 -13.86 -5.21 22.22
N THR A 25 -12.67 -5.64 21.79
CA THR A 25 -11.88 -6.67 22.47
C THR A 25 -10.79 -6.11 23.37
N GLY A 26 -10.45 -4.83 23.23
CA GLY A 26 -9.32 -4.19 23.91
C GLY A 26 -7.97 -4.58 23.33
N GLU A 27 -7.94 -5.27 22.18
CA GLU A 27 -6.72 -5.74 21.56
C GLU A 27 -6.01 -4.58 20.84
N LEU A 28 -4.69 -4.46 21.06
CA LEU A 28 -3.82 -3.54 20.34
C LEU A 28 -2.86 -4.34 19.46
N LYS A 29 -2.95 -4.13 18.16
CA LYS A 29 -1.98 -4.69 17.21
C LYS A 29 -0.95 -3.63 16.86
N VAL A 30 0.31 -4.03 16.86
CA VAL A 30 1.43 -3.18 16.51
C VAL A 30 2.18 -3.83 15.35
N SER A 31 2.21 -3.15 14.21
CA SER A 31 2.93 -3.61 13.03
C SER A 31 4.16 -2.76 12.82
N LYS A 32 5.31 -3.41 12.58
CA LYS A 32 6.50 -2.72 12.17
C LYS A 32 6.31 -2.24 10.74
N PRO A 33 6.45 -0.95 10.45
CA PRO A 33 6.29 -0.46 9.10
C PRO A 33 7.44 -0.91 8.23
N HIS A 34 7.15 -1.10 6.97
CA HIS A 34 8.18 -1.33 5.97
C HIS A 34 8.81 0.01 5.57
N ASN A 35 10.10 -0.01 5.23
CA ASN A 35 10.83 1.19 4.84
C ASN A 35 10.47 1.69 3.45
N SER A 36 10.03 0.80 2.57
CA SER A 36 9.71 1.15 1.19
C SER A 36 8.65 0.22 0.64
N TRP A 37 7.87 0.73 -0.30
CA TRP A 37 6.87 -0.01 -1.05
C TRP A 37 7.07 0.28 -2.53
N GLY A 38 6.89 -0.74 -3.35
CA GLY A 38 7.07 -0.62 -4.79
C GLY A 38 6.09 -1.46 -5.57
N ILE A 39 6.03 -1.19 -6.87
CA ILE A 39 5.18 -1.92 -7.80
C ILE A 39 6.03 -2.87 -8.61
N VAL A 40 5.67 -4.14 -8.55
CA VAL A 40 6.30 -5.25 -9.27
C VAL A 40 5.26 -5.88 -10.19
N GLY A 41 5.69 -6.41 -11.31
CA GLY A 41 4.79 -7.06 -12.24
C GLY A 41 5.47 -7.54 -13.50
N ASP A 42 4.67 -7.84 -14.53
CA ASP A 42 5.19 -8.28 -15.83
C ASP A 42 6.17 -7.26 -16.43
N HIS A 43 5.95 -5.98 -16.18
CA HIS A 43 6.78 -4.88 -16.70
C HIS A 43 8.24 -4.94 -16.25
N ASN A 44 8.55 -5.58 -15.13
CA ASN A 44 9.93 -5.81 -14.65
C ASN A 44 10.22 -7.31 -14.45
N SER A 45 9.46 -8.15 -15.12
CA SER A 45 9.60 -9.62 -15.08
C SER A 45 9.50 -10.20 -13.67
N TRP A 46 8.75 -9.55 -12.78
CA TRP A 46 8.56 -9.96 -11.39
C TRP A 46 9.87 -10.08 -10.60
N GLY A 47 10.89 -9.40 -11.07
CA GLY A 47 12.23 -9.43 -10.49
C GLY A 47 12.54 -8.22 -9.63
N SER A 48 13.77 -7.72 -9.68
CA SER A 48 14.20 -6.52 -8.98
C SER A 48 13.92 -5.26 -9.81
N GLY A 49 14.04 -4.09 -9.17
CA GLY A 49 13.80 -2.82 -9.85
C GLY A 49 12.34 -2.42 -9.80
N ASP A 50 11.68 -2.62 -8.68
CA ASP A 50 10.31 -2.18 -8.48
C ASP A 50 10.20 -0.67 -8.67
N THR A 51 9.07 -0.23 -9.23
CA THR A 51 8.76 1.20 -9.27
C THR A 51 8.40 1.66 -7.87
N MET A 52 9.25 2.48 -7.27
CA MET A 52 9.09 2.90 -5.89
C MET A 52 7.93 3.87 -5.73
N MET A 53 7.15 3.66 -4.68
CA MET A 53 6.06 4.56 -4.30
C MET A 53 6.59 5.67 -3.40
N THR A 54 6.01 6.87 -3.53
CA THR A 54 6.34 8.03 -2.69
C THR A 54 5.16 8.36 -1.80
N LEU A 55 5.46 8.80 -0.56
CA LEU A 55 4.44 9.24 0.38
C LEU A 55 3.96 10.64 0.01
N GLU A 56 2.67 10.76 -0.18
CA GLU A 56 2.00 12.01 -0.53
C GLU A 56 0.91 12.33 0.48
N THR A 57 0.46 13.56 0.48
CA THR A 57 -0.61 14.03 1.34
C THR A 57 -1.66 14.78 0.53
N GLU A 58 -2.91 14.68 0.96
CA GLU A 58 -3.99 15.47 0.35
C GLU A 58 -5.04 15.79 1.41
N THR A 59 -5.91 16.73 1.08
CA THR A 59 -7.09 17.04 1.87
C THR A 59 -8.30 16.50 1.13
N ASP A 60 -9.11 15.67 1.79
CA ASP A 60 -10.31 15.10 1.18
C ASP A 60 -11.46 16.12 1.08
N GLU A 61 -12.59 15.69 0.51
CA GLU A 61 -13.78 16.54 0.32
C GLU A 61 -14.38 17.07 1.63
N ASN A 62 -14.08 16.41 2.76
CA ASN A 62 -14.50 16.84 4.10
C ASN A 62 -13.45 17.70 4.77
N ASN A 63 -12.47 18.18 4.04
CA ASN A 63 -11.34 18.97 4.52
C ASN A 63 -10.50 18.24 5.57
N LYS A 64 -10.48 16.89 5.50
CA LYS A 64 -9.64 16.06 6.34
C LYS A 64 -8.36 15.70 5.62
N PHE A 65 -7.27 15.78 6.35
CA PHE A 65 -5.93 15.46 5.88
C PHE A 65 -5.75 13.95 5.80
N GLN A 66 -5.19 13.47 4.69
CA GLN A 66 -4.89 12.04 4.54
C GLN A 66 -3.59 11.79 3.81
N TYR A 67 -2.96 10.65 4.11
CA TYR A 67 -1.74 10.18 3.48
C TYR A 67 -2.05 9.08 2.48
N TYR A 68 -1.25 9.01 1.42
CA TYR A 68 -1.29 7.90 0.48
C TYR A 68 0.08 7.69 -0.14
N LEU A 69 0.31 6.49 -0.66
CA LEU A 69 1.48 6.17 -1.45
C LEU A 69 1.12 6.24 -2.93
N LYS A 70 2.03 6.78 -3.72
CA LYS A 70 1.81 7.04 -5.14
C LYS A 70 2.98 6.56 -5.98
N ALA A 71 2.68 5.95 -7.12
CA ALA A 71 3.66 5.66 -8.15
C ALA A 71 3.06 5.93 -9.52
N THR A 72 3.91 6.32 -10.45
CA THR A 72 3.54 6.51 -11.86
C THR A 72 4.51 5.70 -12.70
N LEU A 73 3.97 4.86 -13.59
CA LEU A 73 4.78 3.96 -14.42
C LEU A 73 4.07 3.60 -15.71
N ASP A 74 4.86 3.20 -16.69
CA ASP A 74 4.34 2.65 -17.95
C ASP A 74 4.07 1.15 -17.76
N MET A 75 2.95 0.68 -18.26
CA MET A 75 2.59 -0.74 -18.25
C MET A 75 2.13 -1.17 -19.64
N PRO A 76 2.60 -2.32 -20.14
CA PRO A 76 2.11 -2.89 -21.40
C PRO A 76 0.68 -3.43 -21.21
N ALA A 77 -0.01 -3.66 -22.32
CA ALA A 77 -1.34 -4.26 -22.29
C ALA A 77 -1.31 -5.63 -21.62
N GLY A 78 -2.26 -5.88 -20.73
CA GLY A 78 -2.37 -7.12 -19.98
C GLY A 78 -1.37 -7.28 -18.84
N ASN A 79 -0.65 -6.21 -18.49
CA ASN A 79 0.34 -6.25 -17.42
C ASN A 79 -0.31 -6.58 -16.08
N LYS A 80 0.14 -7.65 -15.45
CA LYS A 80 -0.22 -8.00 -14.07
C LYS A 80 0.77 -7.37 -13.13
N TRP A 81 0.30 -6.97 -11.94
CA TRP A 81 1.15 -6.26 -10.98
C TRP A 81 0.67 -6.44 -9.54
N LYS A 82 1.55 -6.14 -8.61
CA LYS A 82 1.27 -6.09 -7.17
C LYS A 82 2.05 -4.96 -6.52
N ILE A 83 1.70 -4.65 -5.29
CA ILE A 83 2.48 -3.77 -4.41
C ILE A 83 3.19 -4.68 -3.40
N ARG A 84 4.50 -4.49 -3.22
CA ARG A 84 5.26 -5.26 -2.23
C ARG A 84 6.24 -4.38 -1.48
N PRO A 85 6.57 -4.75 -0.21
CA PRO A 85 7.54 -4.02 0.59
C PRO A 85 8.96 -4.47 0.28
N GLU A 86 9.89 -3.52 0.16
CA GLU A 86 11.33 -3.78 0.16
C GLU A 86 11.79 -4.82 -0.87
N GLU A 87 11.10 -4.91 -1.99
CA GLU A 87 11.32 -5.90 -3.06
C GLU A 87 11.26 -7.35 -2.55
N LYS A 88 10.45 -7.62 -1.52
CA LYS A 88 10.29 -8.95 -0.92
C LYS A 88 8.87 -9.47 -1.09
N TRP A 89 8.74 -10.79 -1.12
CA TRP A 89 7.44 -11.48 -1.22
C TRP A 89 6.81 -11.74 0.14
N GLU A 90 6.94 -10.77 1.05
CA GLU A 90 6.28 -10.75 2.36
C GLU A 90 5.35 -9.56 2.38
N ASP A 91 4.15 -9.73 2.93
CA ASP A 91 3.16 -8.66 3.11
C ASP A 91 2.78 -7.92 1.81
N ASP A 92 2.88 -8.59 0.68
CA ASP A 92 2.47 -8.02 -0.60
C ASP A 92 0.95 -7.80 -0.64
N ILE A 93 0.54 -6.78 -1.38
CA ILE A 93 -0.87 -6.35 -1.45
C ILE A 93 -1.52 -6.92 -2.72
N ALA A 94 -2.61 -7.65 -2.50
CA ALA A 94 -3.43 -8.26 -3.54
C ALA A 94 -4.81 -7.59 -3.63
N PRO A 95 -5.55 -7.75 -4.75
CA PRO A 95 -6.87 -7.12 -4.91
C PRO A 95 -7.87 -7.46 -3.83
N GLY A 96 -7.85 -8.68 -3.28
CA GLY A 96 -8.78 -9.11 -2.23
C GLY A 96 -8.63 -8.38 -0.89
N ALA A 97 -7.51 -7.72 -0.67
CA ALA A 97 -7.23 -7.00 0.58
C ALA A 97 -7.60 -5.51 0.53
N VAL A 98 -8.03 -5.01 -0.61
CA VAL A 98 -8.28 -3.58 -0.82
C VAL A 98 -9.59 -3.37 -1.59
N GLU A 99 -10.13 -2.16 -1.47
CA GLU A 99 -11.23 -1.70 -2.31
C GLU A 99 -10.74 -0.57 -3.23
N GLY A 100 -11.58 -0.10 -4.13
CA GLY A 100 -11.28 1.07 -4.96
C GLY A 100 -11.51 0.85 -6.44
N GLU A 101 -10.72 1.55 -7.25
CA GLU A 101 -10.83 1.57 -8.71
C GLU A 101 -9.62 0.92 -9.34
N PHE A 102 -9.74 -0.35 -9.69
CA PHE A 102 -8.66 -1.15 -10.30
C PHE A 102 -9.25 -2.36 -11.02
N GLU A 103 -8.44 -2.99 -11.85
CA GLU A 103 -8.80 -4.26 -12.47
C GLU A 103 -8.17 -5.41 -11.68
N ASP A 104 -8.97 -6.42 -11.37
CA ASP A 104 -8.54 -7.65 -10.71
C ASP A 104 -8.32 -8.72 -11.77
N ALA A 105 -7.15 -9.34 -11.77
CA ALA A 105 -6.84 -10.40 -12.73
C ALA A 105 -7.50 -11.74 -12.38
N GLY A 106 -8.05 -11.87 -11.16
CA GLY A 106 -8.70 -13.10 -10.71
C GLY A 106 -7.76 -14.18 -10.20
N ASP A 107 -6.46 -13.92 -10.16
CA ASP A 107 -5.42 -14.85 -9.74
C ASP A 107 -4.56 -14.32 -8.58
N GLY A 108 -5.05 -13.33 -7.85
CA GLY A 108 -4.33 -12.67 -6.77
C GLY A 108 -3.48 -11.49 -7.21
N ASN A 109 -3.50 -11.14 -8.48
CA ASN A 109 -2.80 -9.99 -9.03
C ASN A 109 -3.78 -8.91 -9.48
N PHE A 110 -3.32 -7.66 -9.45
CA PHE A 110 -3.95 -6.58 -10.21
C PHE A 110 -3.56 -6.71 -11.68
N LYS A 111 -4.28 -6.05 -12.56
CA LYS A 111 -3.89 -5.95 -13.97
C LYS A 111 -4.28 -4.61 -14.57
N VAL A 112 -3.72 -4.30 -15.73
CA VAL A 112 -4.22 -3.27 -16.63
C VAL A 112 -4.44 -3.93 -17.99
N SER A 113 -5.62 -3.71 -18.58
CA SER A 113 -5.96 -4.32 -19.88
C SER A 113 -5.32 -3.58 -21.05
N GLU A 114 -5.18 -2.27 -20.94
CA GLU A 114 -4.60 -1.43 -22.00
C GLU A 114 -3.19 -0.96 -21.65
N ALA A 115 -2.34 -0.89 -22.66
CA ALA A 115 -1.02 -0.28 -22.50
C ALA A 115 -1.17 1.21 -22.21
N GLY A 116 -0.30 1.75 -21.38
CA GLY A 116 -0.29 3.17 -21.08
C GLY A 116 0.55 3.54 -19.89
N ASN A 117 0.56 4.82 -19.58
CA ASN A 117 1.13 5.35 -18.37
C ASN A 117 0.05 5.44 -17.30
N TYR A 118 0.34 4.91 -16.12
CA TYR A 118 -0.63 4.83 -15.03
C TYR A 118 -0.12 5.47 -13.76
N THR A 119 -1.03 6.12 -13.03
CA THR A 119 -0.80 6.57 -11.68
C THR A 119 -1.57 5.65 -10.74
N ILE A 120 -0.87 5.09 -9.76
CA ILE A 120 -1.43 4.22 -8.74
C ILE A 120 -1.34 4.95 -7.41
N LYS A 121 -2.48 5.11 -6.74
CA LYS A 121 -2.58 5.70 -5.41
C LYS A 121 -3.08 4.65 -4.44
N TRP A 122 -2.35 4.45 -3.36
CA TRP A 122 -2.71 3.50 -2.31
C TRP A 122 -2.91 4.22 -0.99
N TYR A 123 -4.17 4.28 -0.57
CA TYR A 123 -4.59 4.85 0.72
C TYR A 123 -4.51 3.75 1.76
N PHE A 124 -3.31 3.51 2.26
CA PHE A 124 -2.98 2.39 3.15
C PHE A 124 -3.49 2.57 4.58
N ASN A 125 -3.74 3.81 4.98
CA ASN A 125 -4.05 4.20 6.35
C ASN A 125 -5.56 4.28 6.59
N LYS A 126 -6.29 3.26 6.14
CA LYS A 126 -7.75 3.16 6.32
C LYS A 126 -8.12 1.80 6.88
N VAL A 127 -9.28 1.73 7.54
CA VAL A 127 -9.84 0.45 8.04
C VAL A 127 -9.95 -0.55 6.88
N THR A 128 -10.45 -0.09 5.73
CA THR A 128 -10.38 -0.82 4.48
C THR A 128 -9.46 -0.03 3.54
N PRO A 129 -8.23 -0.51 3.29
CA PRO A 129 -7.33 0.18 2.38
C PRO A 129 -7.91 0.32 0.98
N LYS A 130 -7.57 1.42 0.31
CA LYS A 130 -8.12 1.75 -1.00
C LYS A 130 -7.01 1.96 -2.02
N ILE A 131 -7.20 1.40 -3.21
CA ILE A 131 -6.30 1.63 -4.35
C ILE A 131 -7.10 2.28 -5.48
N ILE A 132 -6.55 3.32 -6.06
CA ILE A 132 -7.08 3.97 -7.25
C ILE A 132 -6.02 3.92 -8.34
N VAL A 133 -6.39 3.38 -9.50
CA VAL A 133 -5.53 3.29 -10.68
C VAL A 133 -6.12 4.19 -11.76
N VAL A 134 -5.33 5.14 -12.23
CA VAL A 134 -5.75 6.09 -13.27
C VAL A 134 -4.80 6.00 -14.44
N LYS A 135 -5.35 5.79 -15.65
CA LYS A 135 -4.57 5.87 -16.88
C LYS A 135 -4.35 7.34 -17.22
N ASN A 136 -3.12 7.75 -17.34
CA ASN A 136 -2.75 9.11 -17.70
C ASN A 136 -2.88 9.32 -19.21
N LYS A 137 -3.13 10.53 -19.57
CA LYS A 137 -3.25 10.91 -20.98
C LYS A 137 -1.88 11.12 -21.63
#